data_b0aebe12f67919ce70de94942abd7cde
#
_entry.id   b0aebe12f67919ce70de94942abd7cde
#
_cell.length_a   1.000
_cell.length_b   1.000
_cell.length_c   1.000
_cell.angle_alpha   90.00
_cell.angle_beta   90.00
_cell.angle_gamma   90.00
#
_symmetry.space_group_name_H-M   'P 1'
#
loop_
_entity.id
_entity.type
_entity.pdbx_description
1 polymer ?
#
loop_
_entity_poly.entity_id
_entity_poly.type
_entity_poly.pdbx_seq_one_letter_code
_entity_poly.pdbx_strand_id
1 'polypeptide(L)'
;MTIKAVLTDIEGTTAPVTFVADVLFPYAAERLDAFVRANLKDRAVAEALAETAELEGRKLSLDEAIATLLGWIKADRKATPLKTLQGKIWREGYESGVIRSPVYGDAVTALKAWKARGLRLDVYSSGSVEAQILLYRHTEAGDLTGLFSGYYDTRIGPKVEAASYGAIARE
;
A
#
# COMPACT_ATOMS: atom_id res chain seq x y z
N MET A 1 16.48 -17.32 24.58
CA MET A 1 16.53 -16.10 23.72
C MET A 1 15.38 -15.20 24.09
N THR A 2 15.61 -13.91 24.24
CA THR A 2 14.53 -12.92 24.51
C THR A 2 14.15 -12.26 23.21
N ILE A 3 12.86 -12.30 22.83
CA ILE A 3 12.34 -11.59 21.67
C ILE A 3 12.43 -10.09 21.93
N LYS A 4 13.00 -9.31 21.01
CA LYS A 4 13.17 -7.86 21.11
C LYS A 4 12.33 -7.10 20.07
N ALA A 5 12.02 -7.74 18.96
CA ALA A 5 11.27 -7.16 17.85
C ALA A 5 10.28 -8.15 17.25
N VAL A 6 9.22 -7.62 16.67
CA VAL A 6 8.24 -8.38 15.86
C VAL A 6 8.15 -7.69 14.52
N LEU A 7 8.34 -8.45 13.45
CA LEU A 7 8.09 -8.04 12.08
C LEU A 7 6.80 -8.69 11.61
N THR A 8 5.82 -7.90 11.24
CA THR A 8 4.51 -8.39 10.80
C THR A 8 4.22 -8.11 9.34
N ASP A 9 3.46 -8.97 8.72
CA ASP A 9 2.80 -8.70 7.43
C ASP A 9 1.46 -7.99 7.65
N ILE A 10 0.78 -7.64 6.59
CA ILE A 10 -0.54 -7.00 6.59
C ILE A 10 -1.61 -8.00 6.15
N GLU A 11 -1.56 -8.39 4.88
CA GLU A 11 -2.60 -9.16 4.21
C GLU A 11 -2.70 -10.58 4.78
N GLY A 12 -3.87 -10.93 5.34
CA GLY A 12 -4.09 -12.21 6.00
C GLY A 12 -3.39 -12.38 7.36
N THR A 13 -2.73 -11.32 7.87
CA THR A 13 -2.01 -11.34 9.15
C THR A 13 -2.58 -10.33 10.14
N THR A 14 -2.63 -9.06 9.79
CA THR A 14 -3.22 -8.01 10.63
C THR A 14 -4.50 -7.44 10.05
N ALA A 15 -4.71 -7.59 8.73
CA ALA A 15 -5.91 -7.19 8.02
C ALA A 15 -6.36 -8.30 7.05
N PRO A 16 -7.67 -8.36 6.70
CA PRO A 16 -8.17 -9.35 5.73
C PRO A 16 -7.49 -9.18 4.37
N VAL A 17 -7.08 -10.30 3.76
CA VAL A 17 -6.51 -10.33 2.41
C VAL A 17 -7.50 -9.77 1.37
N THR A 18 -8.80 -9.98 1.59
CA THR A 18 -9.89 -9.54 0.71
C THR A 18 -10.04 -8.02 0.68
N PHE A 19 -9.57 -7.30 1.68
CA PHE A 19 -9.72 -5.83 1.74
C PHE A 19 -9.07 -5.13 0.53
N VAL A 20 -7.90 -5.57 0.11
CA VAL A 20 -7.23 -5.01 -1.06
C VAL A 20 -7.99 -5.31 -2.34
N ALA A 21 -8.41 -6.56 -2.52
CA ALA A 21 -9.10 -7.02 -3.73
C ALA A 21 -10.55 -6.49 -3.81
N ASP A 22 -11.28 -6.49 -2.69
CA ASP A 22 -12.71 -6.23 -2.67
C ASP A 22 -13.05 -4.75 -2.43
N VAL A 23 -12.10 -3.97 -1.87
CA VAL A 23 -12.33 -2.55 -1.55
C VAL A 23 -11.34 -1.63 -2.27
N LEU A 24 -10.04 -1.80 -2.05
CA LEU A 24 -9.05 -0.84 -2.54
C LEU A 24 -8.93 -0.83 -4.07
N PHE A 25 -8.89 -1.99 -4.71
CA PHE A 25 -8.79 -2.07 -6.18
C PHE A 25 -10.06 -1.57 -6.87
N PRO A 26 -11.27 -1.98 -6.49
CA PRO A 26 -12.50 -1.42 -7.05
C PRO A 26 -12.61 0.10 -6.84
N TYR A 27 -12.29 0.58 -5.63
CA TYR A 27 -12.28 2.01 -5.33
C TYR A 27 -11.37 2.80 -6.28
N ALA A 28 -10.15 2.30 -6.52
CA ALA A 28 -9.23 2.94 -7.44
C ALA A 28 -9.72 2.87 -8.89
N ALA A 29 -10.24 1.70 -9.33
CA ALA A 29 -10.74 1.52 -10.69
C ALA A 29 -11.89 2.46 -11.03
N GLU A 30 -12.85 2.63 -10.12
CA GLU A 30 -14.00 3.53 -10.30
C GLU A 30 -13.60 5.01 -10.43
N ARG A 31 -12.47 5.40 -9.82
CA ARG A 31 -12.06 6.81 -9.72
C ARG A 31 -10.91 7.18 -10.63
N LEU A 32 -10.19 6.20 -11.20
CA LEU A 32 -8.97 6.41 -11.95
C LEU A 32 -9.14 7.41 -13.09
N ASP A 33 -10.18 7.27 -13.92
CA ASP A 33 -10.42 8.14 -15.05
C ASP A 33 -10.62 9.60 -14.62
N ALA A 34 -11.55 9.83 -13.71
CA ALA A 34 -11.84 11.17 -13.21
C ALA A 34 -10.62 11.79 -12.49
N PHE A 35 -9.93 10.98 -11.67
CA PHE A 35 -8.74 11.41 -10.95
C PHE A 35 -7.62 11.85 -11.91
N VAL A 36 -7.30 11.03 -12.89
CA VAL A 36 -6.25 11.34 -13.87
C VAL A 36 -6.58 12.62 -14.64
N ARG A 37 -7.81 12.76 -15.15
CA ARG A 37 -8.22 13.96 -15.90
C ARG A 37 -8.21 15.23 -15.06
N ALA A 38 -8.59 15.14 -13.80
CA ALA A 38 -8.56 16.28 -12.88
C ALA A 38 -7.12 16.69 -12.49
N ASN A 39 -6.17 15.77 -12.54
CA ASN A 39 -4.82 15.97 -12.02
C ASN A 39 -3.71 15.94 -13.09
N LEU A 40 -4.01 16.24 -14.37
CA LEU A 40 -3.02 16.22 -15.47
C LEU A 40 -1.83 17.16 -15.27
N LYS A 41 -1.97 18.19 -14.41
CA LYS A 41 -0.88 19.12 -14.06
C LYS A 41 -0.04 18.64 -12.87
N ASP A 42 -0.47 17.60 -12.17
CA ASP A 42 0.32 16.98 -11.10
C ASP A 42 1.49 16.23 -11.74
N ARG A 43 2.70 16.55 -11.30
CA ARG A 43 3.93 15.98 -11.86
C ARG A 43 3.95 14.45 -11.77
N ALA A 44 3.56 13.88 -10.63
CA ALA A 44 3.57 12.44 -10.45
C ALA A 44 2.51 11.73 -11.31
N VAL A 45 1.37 12.38 -11.59
CA VAL A 45 0.37 11.86 -12.54
C VAL A 45 0.92 11.88 -13.97
N ALA A 46 1.56 12.99 -14.37
CA ALA A 46 2.16 13.11 -15.70
C ALA A 46 3.29 12.08 -15.91
N GLU A 47 4.17 11.92 -14.90
CA GLU A 47 5.23 10.90 -14.92
C GLU A 47 4.65 9.49 -15.00
N ALA A 48 3.62 9.16 -14.22
CA ALA A 48 2.97 7.86 -14.28
C ALA A 48 2.34 7.55 -15.64
N LEU A 49 1.75 8.54 -16.30
CA LEU A 49 1.23 8.36 -17.66
C LEU A 49 2.34 8.11 -18.69
N ALA A 50 3.47 8.84 -18.57
CA ALA A 50 4.63 8.65 -19.43
C ALA A 50 5.25 7.26 -19.23
N GLU A 51 5.49 6.84 -17.98
CA GLU A 51 5.98 5.50 -17.65
C GLU A 51 5.03 4.39 -18.12
N THR A 52 3.71 4.63 -18.11
CA THR A 52 2.73 3.68 -18.64
C THR A 52 2.95 3.47 -20.15
N ALA A 53 3.18 4.55 -20.90
CA ALA A 53 3.46 4.47 -22.34
C ALA A 53 4.80 3.77 -22.63
N GLU A 54 5.82 4.02 -21.80
CA GLU A 54 7.13 3.34 -21.89
C GLU A 54 6.99 1.83 -21.67
N LEU A 55 6.24 1.42 -20.65
CA LEU A 55 6.01 0.00 -20.33
C LEU A 55 5.20 -0.72 -21.42
N GLU A 56 4.36 -0.01 -22.16
CA GLU A 56 3.63 -0.55 -23.34
C GLU A 56 4.45 -0.45 -24.63
N GLY A 57 5.64 0.19 -24.63
CA GLY A 57 6.52 0.30 -25.78
C GLY A 57 5.96 1.15 -26.94
N ARG A 58 4.96 1.99 -26.67
CA ARG A 58 4.30 2.84 -27.68
C ARG A 58 3.75 4.13 -27.07
N LYS A 59 3.55 5.12 -27.92
CA LYS A 59 2.81 6.33 -27.49
C LYS A 59 1.36 5.97 -27.21
N LEU A 60 0.83 6.51 -26.14
CA LEU A 60 -0.57 6.36 -25.76
C LEU A 60 -1.25 7.73 -25.74
N SER A 61 -2.45 7.81 -26.27
CA SER A 61 -3.35 8.92 -25.95
C SER A 61 -3.76 8.83 -24.46
N LEU A 62 -4.35 9.88 -23.92
CA LEU A 62 -4.83 9.88 -22.54
C LEU A 62 -5.83 8.75 -22.27
N ASP A 63 -6.78 8.55 -23.19
CA ASP A 63 -7.81 7.52 -23.07
C ASP A 63 -7.21 6.10 -23.13
N GLU A 64 -6.22 5.89 -24.01
CA GLU A 64 -5.50 4.60 -24.07
C GLU A 64 -4.69 4.35 -22.80
N ALA A 65 -4.02 5.36 -22.23
CA ALA A 65 -3.28 5.22 -20.98
C ALA A 65 -4.21 4.86 -19.82
N ILE A 66 -5.35 5.52 -19.71
CA ILE A 66 -6.37 5.21 -18.69
C ILE A 66 -6.91 3.79 -18.88
N ALA A 67 -7.25 3.40 -20.10
CA ALA A 67 -7.73 2.05 -20.39
C ALA A 67 -6.68 0.97 -20.05
N THR A 68 -5.40 1.25 -20.35
CA THR A 68 -4.27 0.38 -20.01
C THR A 68 -4.16 0.21 -18.48
N LEU A 69 -4.18 1.30 -17.74
CA LEU A 69 -4.10 1.29 -16.29
C LEU A 69 -5.27 0.53 -15.65
N LEU A 70 -6.50 0.72 -16.16
CA LEU A 70 -7.68 -0.06 -15.72
C LEU A 70 -7.52 -1.55 -16.02
N GLY A 71 -6.97 -1.90 -17.17
CA GLY A 71 -6.62 -3.28 -17.51
C GLY A 71 -5.59 -3.87 -16.55
N TRP A 72 -4.60 -3.09 -16.13
CA TRP A 72 -3.59 -3.51 -15.17
C TRP A 72 -4.18 -3.71 -13.77
N ILE A 73 -5.14 -2.87 -13.32
CA ILE A 73 -5.86 -3.12 -12.06
C ILE A 73 -6.57 -4.48 -12.12
N LYS A 74 -7.30 -4.73 -13.20
CA LYS A 74 -8.05 -5.99 -13.38
C LYS A 74 -7.15 -7.21 -13.41
N ALA A 75 -5.93 -7.07 -13.95
CA ALA A 75 -4.92 -8.13 -14.05
C ALA A 75 -4.01 -8.23 -12.82
N ASP A 76 -4.24 -7.41 -11.80
CA ASP A 76 -3.36 -7.27 -10.62
C ASP A 76 -1.88 -7.05 -10.98
N ARG A 77 -1.61 -6.28 -12.05
CA ARG A 77 -0.24 -5.99 -12.49
C ARG A 77 0.45 -5.04 -11.50
N LYS A 78 1.61 -5.44 -11.00
CA LYS A 78 2.38 -4.68 -10.00
C LYS A 78 3.31 -3.63 -10.66
N ALA A 79 2.76 -2.78 -11.53
CA ALA A 79 3.52 -1.73 -12.22
C ALA A 79 3.68 -0.48 -11.34
N THR A 80 4.87 0.13 -11.37
CA THR A 80 5.18 1.34 -10.57
C THR A 80 4.21 2.49 -10.84
N PRO A 81 3.93 2.90 -12.10
CA PRO A 81 3.01 4.00 -12.37
C PRO A 81 1.59 3.72 -11.86
N LEU A 82 1.12 2.47 -11.95
CA LEU A 82 -0.18 2.09 -11.40
C LEU A 82 -0.20 2.24 -9.87
N LYS A 83 0.83 1.77 -9.16
CA LYS A 83 0.94 1.92 -7.70
C LYS A 83 0.96 3.37 -7.26
N THR A 84 1.62 4.24 -8.02
CA THR A 84 1.66 5.69 -7.76
C THR A 84 0.26 6.30 -7.82
N LEU A 85 -0.50 6.01 -8.88
CA LEU A 85 -1.85 6.52 -9.04
C LEU A 85 -2.83 5.95 -8.02
N GLN A 86 -2.78 4.64 -7.78
CA GLN A 86 -3.57 3.99 -6.73
C GLN A 86 -3.30 4.60 -5.36
N GLY A 87 -2.03 4.83 -5.01
CA GLY A 87 -1.64 5.45 -3.74
C GLY A 87 -2.28 6.82 -3.54
N LYS A 88 -2.29 7.68 -4.57
CA LYS A 88 -2.94 9.00 -4.53
C LYS A 88 -4.47 8.90 -4.38
N ILE A 89 -5.11 8.02 -5.15
CA ILE A 89 -6.56 7.81 -5.10
C ILE A 89 -6.98 7.25 -3.73
N TRP A 90 -6.24 6.29 -3.19
CA TRP A 90 -6.52 5.74 -1.86
C TRP A 90 -6.32 6.78 -0.77
N ARG A 91 -5.30 7.64 -0.88
CA ARG A 91 -5.08 8.74 0.07
C ARG A 91 -6.32 9.63 0.16
N GLU A 92 -6.88 10.07 -0.97
CA GLU A 92 -8.12 10.85 -0.98
C GLU A 92 -9.28 10.10 -0.32
N GLY A 93 -9.42 8.80 -0.59
CA GLY A 93 -10.44 7.95 0.01
C GLY A 93 -10.29 7.80 1.52
N TYR A 94 -9.08 7.66 2.00
CA TYR A 94 -8.79 7.57 3.43
C TYR A 94 -8.98 8.91 4.15
N GLU A 95 -8.44 9.99 3.60
CA GLU A 95 -8.52 11.33 4.18
C GLU A 95 -9.96 11.85 4.23
N SER A 96 -10.78 11.54 3.22
CA SER A 96 -12.21 11.84 3.22
C SER A 96 -13.04 10.93 4.14
N GLY A 97 -12.45 9.86 4.68
CA GLY A 97 -13.12 8.90 5.55
C GLY A 97 -14.02 7.89 4.83
N VAL A 98 -14.03 7.89 3.49
CA VAL A 98 -14.78 6.92 2.68
C VAL A 98 -14.17 5.52 2.80
N ILE A 99 -12.84 5.44 2.89
CA ILE A 99 -12.14 4.18 3.16
C ILE A 99 -11.78 4.11 4.64
N ARG A 100 -12.07 2.97 5.27
CA ARG A 100 -11.59 2.57 6.58
C ARG A 100 -11.02 1.17 6.47
N SER A 101 -9.84 0.96 7.03
CA SER A 101 -9.17 -0.32 6.97
C SER A 101 -9.67 -1.24 8.08
N PRO A 102 -10.20 -2.41 7.75
CA PRO A 102 -10.46 -3.44 8.74
C PRO A 102 -9.12 -3.98 9.26
N VAL A 103 -9.04 -4.21 10.56
CA VAL A 103 -7.93 -4.90 11.21
C VAL A 103 -8.48 -5.94 12.16
N TYR A 104 -7.82 -7.10 12.26
CA TYR A 104 -8.24 -8.15 13.17
C TYR A 104 -8.11 -7.68 14.62
N GLY A 105 -9.17 -7.87 15.42
CA GLY A 105 -9.22 -7.40 16.80
C GLY A 105 -8.16 -8.05 17.70
N ASP A 106 -7.84 -9.31 17.46
CA ASP A 106 -6.77 -10.03 18.15
C ASP A 106 -5.38 -9.50 17.77
N ALA A 107 -5.17 -9.14 16.48
CA ALA A 107 -3.94 -8.50 16.03
C ALA A 107 -3.75 -7.13 16.70
N VAL A 108 -4.80 -6.30 16.77
CA VAL A 108 -4.74 -5.00 17.47
C VAL A 108 -4.37 -5.19 18.94
N THR A 109 -4.99 -6.15 19.59
CA THR A 109 -4.72 -6.48 20.99
C THR A 109 -3.29 -6.93 21.20
N ALA A 110 -2.78 -7.83 20.35
CA ALA A 110 -1.42 -8.33 20.41
C ALA A 110 -0.39 -7.22 20.17
N LEU A 111 -0.58 -6.40 19.12
CA LEU A 111 0.32 -5.29 18.79
C LEU A 111 0.43 -4.29 19.95
N LYS A 112 -0.70 -3.90 20.57
CA LYS A 112 -0.71 -3.01 21.74
C LYS A 112 0.01 -3.64 22.93
N ALA A 113 -0.23 -4.93 23.20
CA ALA A 113 0.43 -5.63 24.31
C ALA A 113 1.94 -5.77 24.09
N TRP A 114 2.40 -6.07 22.87
CA TRP A 114 3.83 -6.15 22.55
C TRP A 114 4.51 -4.77 22.67
N LYS A 115 3.86 -3.72 22.16
CA LYS A 115 4.37 -2.35 22.32
C LYS A 115 4.51 -1.96 23.79
N ALA A 116 3.50 -2.26 24.61
CA ALA A 116 3.52 -1.98 26.06
C ALA A 116 4.64 -2.75 26.78
N ARG A 117 5.07 -3.90 26.27
CA ARG A 117 6.21 -4.68 26.77
C ARG A 117 7.56 -4.18 26.24
N GLY A 118 7.60 -3.10 25.50
CA GLY A 118 8.82 -2.50 24.95
C GLY A 118 9.39 -3.20 23.72
N LEU A 119 8.62 -4.08 23.03
CA LEU A 119 9.07 -4.67 21.80
C LEU A 119 9.04 -3.62 20.66
N ARG A 120 10.05 -3.66 19.80
CA ARG A 120 10.03 -2.98 18.51
C ARG A 120 9.02 -3.69 17.59
N LEU A 121 8.15 -2.93 16.93
CA LEU A 121 7.18 -3.46 15.96
C LEU A 121 7.44 -2.84 14.61
N ASP A 122 7.61 -3.67 13.61
CA ASP A 122 7.85 -3.25 12.23
C ASP A 122 6.89 -3.98 11.29
N VAL A 123 6.61 -3.35 10.14
CA VAL A 123 5.75 -3.91 9.10
C VAL A 123 6.58 -4.20 7.85
N TYR A 124 6.37 -5.36 7.24
CA TYR A 124 6.96 -5.71 5.96
C TYR A 124 5.91 -6.30 5.02
N SER A 125 5.52 -5.55 4.00
CA SER A 125 4.49 -5.92 3.03
C SER A 125 4.92 -5.62 1.60
N SER A 126 4.28 -6.24 0.62
CA SER A 126 4.46 -5.94 -0.81
C SER A 126 3.84 -4.60 -1.24
N GLY A 127 2.92 -4.05 -0.45
CA GLY A 127 2.38 -2.71 -0.62
C GLY A 127 3.44 -1.64 -0.34
N SER A 128 3.35 -0.48 -1.00
CA SER A 128 4.27 0.63 -0.74
C SER A 128 4.20 1.09 0.72
N VAL A 129 5.31 1.61 1.25
CA VAL A 129 5.35 2.17 2.61
C VAL A 129 4.22 3.18 2.84
N GLU A 130 3.94 4.02 1.85
CA GLU A 130 2.83 4.97 1.92
C GLU A 130 1.47 4.29 2.10
N ALA A 131 1.19 3.25 1.29
CA ALA A 131 -0.06 2.49 1.40
C ALA A 131 -0.19 1.79 2.76
N GLN A 132 0.91 1.26 3.30
CA GLN A 132 0.95 0.65 4.63
C GLN A 132 0.60 1.68 5.73
N ILE A 133 1.19 2.88 5.65
CA ILE A 133 0.93 3.96 6.61
C ILE A 133 -0.53 4.44 6.51
N LEU A 134 -1.07 4.62 5.31
CA LEU A 134 -2.47 4.98 5.10
C LEU A 134 -3.41 3.93 5.71
N LEU A 135 -3.14 2.66 5.48
CA LEU A 135 -3.92 1.55 6.02
C LEU A 135 -3.97 1.62 7.56
N TYR A 136 -2.82 1.70 8.24
CA TYR A 136 -2.78 1.70 9.69
C TYR A 136 -3.22 3.02 10.33
N ARG A 137 -3.13 4.14 9.60
CA ARG A 137 -3.61 5.45 10.08
C ARG A 137 -5.13 5.52 10.12
N HIS A 138 -5.80 4.88 9.19
CA HIS A 138 -7.24 4.99 8.99
C HIS A 138 -7.97 3.68 9.27
N THR A 139 -7.58 2.97 10.35
CA THR A 139 -8.25 1.72 10.72
C THR A 139 -9.59 1.96 11.42
N GLU A 140 -10.45 0.95 11.41
CA GLU A 140 -11.68 0.95 12.23
C GLU A 140 -11.37 1.03 13.74
N ALA A 141 -10.18 0.59 14.15
CA ALA A 141 -9.69 0.67 15.54
C ALA A 141 -8.99 2.01 15.88
N GLY A 142 -9.04 2.99 14.96
CA GLY A 142 -8.34 4.28 15.06
C GLY A 142 -6.95 4.26 14.42
N ASP A 143 -6.15 5.29 14.70
CA ASP A 143 -4.77 5.39 14.20
C ASP A 143 -3.84 4.44 14.98
N LEU A 144 -3.30 3.45 14.27
CA LEU A 144 -2.36 2.47 14.82
C LEU A 144 -0.90 2.75 14.43
N THR A 145 -0.61 3.81 13.68
CA THR A 145 0.74 4.11 13.20
C THR A 145 1.75 4.29 14.32
N GLY A 146 1.34 4.85 15.46
CA GLY A 146 2.20 5.03 16.64
C GLY A 146 2.69 3.74 17.28
N LEU A 147 2.13 2.58 16.91
CA LEU A 147 2.60 1.29 17.40
C LEU A 147 3.90 0.86 16.70
N PHE A 148 4.09 1.23 15.44
CA PHE A 148 5.18 0.75 14.60
C PHE A 148 6.39 1.68 14.63
N SER A 149 7.57 1.09 14.55
CA SER A 149 8.86 1.78 14.50
C SER A 149 9.37 1.89 13.07
N GLY A 150 8.99 0.97 12.19
CA GLY A 150 9.41 0.94 10.79
C GLY A 150 8.39 0.29 9.86
N TYR A 151 8.46 0.70 8.59
CA TYR A 151 7.66 0.16 7.50
C TYR A 151 8.58 -0.18 6.33
N TYR A 152 8.50 -1.40 5.82
CA TYR A 152 9.35 -1.90 4.76
C TYR A 152 8.50 -2.48 3.63
N ASP A 153 8.90 -2.19 2.40
CA ASP A 153 8.31 -2.75 1.20
C ASP A 153 9.37 -3.51 0.37
N THR A 154 9.02 -3.95 -0.83
CA THR A 154 9.89 -4.73 -1.70
C THR A 154 11.17 -4.00 -2.17
N ARG A 155 11.33 -2.71 -1.85
CA ARG A 155 12.58 -1.97 -2.11
C ARG A 155 13.73 -2.43 -1.22
N ILE A 156 13.45 -2.97 -0.02
CA ILE A 156 14.49 -3.56 0.83
C ILE A 156 14.94 -4.94 0.33
N GLY A 157 14.13 -5.57 -0.52
CA GLY A 157 14.37 -6.88 -1.14
C GLY A 157 13.09 -7.72 -1.20
N PRO A 158 13.14 -8.90 -1.84
CA PRO A 158 12.01 -9.82 -1.91
C PRO A 158 11.72 -10.49 -0.55
N LYS A 159 10.43 -10.69 -0.22
CA LYS A 159 10.00 -11.38 1.02
C LYS A 159 10.44 -12.84 1.13
N VAL A 160 10.81 -13.45 0.02
CA VAL A 160 11.31 -14.86 -0.02
C VAL A 160 12.82 -14.98 0.28
N GLU A 161 13.53 -13.85 0.36
CA GLU A 161 14.98 -13.85 0.58
C GLU A 161 15.34 -13.53 2.03
N ALA A 162 16.16 -14.36 2.65
CA ALA A 162 16.66 -14.15 4.01
C ALA A 162 17.44 -12.83 4.17
N ALA A 163 18.14 -12.39 3.10
CA ALA A 163 18.89 -11.15 3.08
C ALA A 163 18.02 -9.92 3.38
N SER A 164 16.77 -9.90 2.92
CA SER A 164 15.81 -8.82 3.16
C SER A 164 15.50 -8.67 4.65
N TYR A 165 15.27 -9.79 5.33
CA TYR A 165 15.04 -9.81 6.79
C TYR A 165 16.29 -9.41 7.57
N GLY A 166 17.46 -9.83 7.12
CA GLY A 166 18.75 -9.42 7.68
C GLY A 166 18.99 -7.91 7.52
N ALA A 167 18.54 -7.30 6.42
CA ALA A 167 18.60 -5.86 6.22
C ALA A 167 17.68 -5.13 7.21
N ILE A 168 16.42 -5.55 7.32
CA ILE A 168 15.45 -4.98 8.28
C ILE A 168 15.95 -5.10 9.73
N ALA A 169 16.58 -6.22 10.08
CA ALA A 169 17.05 -6.43 11.45
C ALA A 169 18.26 -5.55 11.84
N ARG A 170 18.92 -4.90 10.87
CA ARG A 170 20.03 -3.96 11.11
C ARG A 170 19.59 -2.50 11.25
N GLU A 171 18.36 -2.17 10.82
CA GLU A 171 17.74 -0.85 10.99
C GLU A 171 17.25 -0.63 12.44
#